data_4f3ab104c10b3bbc4fade1b85f718511
#
_entry.id   4f3ab104c10b3bbc4fade1b85f718511
#
_cell.length_a   1.000
_cell.length_b   1.000
_cell.length_c   1.000
_cell.angle_alpha   90.00
_cell.angle_beta   90.00
_cell.angle_gamma   90.00
#
_symmetry.space_group_name_H-M   'P 1'
#
loop_
_entity.id
_entity.type
_entity.pdbx_description
1 polymer ?
#
loop_
_entity_poly.entity_id
_entity_poly.type
_entity_poly.pdbx_seq_one_letter_code
_entity_poly.pdbx_strand_id
1 'polypeptide(L)'
;ACDPDWVAAVTHQLTTLGHTSNLYYTEPQTQLAKLLCERTGMKKVFFGNSGAEANECALKVARKYGEKDNRDVIVTLVNSFHGRTIATLAATGQDRFHEHFGPFPAGFRYTPANDIPALEAILSTGKVCGLLMEMVQGEGGVIPLDPAFVRKAEELCRANDILLMVDEVQTGNGRTGTLYAYEQFGIHPDVVTTAKGLA
;
A
#
# COMPACT_ATOMS: atom_id res chain seq x y z
N ALA A 1 -16.53 -7.16 16.43
CA ALA A 1 -15.84 -8.34 16.92
C ALA A 1 -16.87 -9.41 17.25
N CYS A 2 -16.55 -10.68 17.03
CA CYS A 2 -17.46 -11.82 17.25
C CYS A 2 -18.76 -11.76 16.42
N ASP A 3 -18.66 -11.30 15.18
CA ASP A 3 -19.75 -11.44 14.22
C ASP A 3 -20.08 -12.93 14.04
N PRO A 4 -21.36 -13.36 14.14
CA PRO A 4 -21.72 -14.77 14.09
C PRO A 4 -21.32 -15.47 12.78
N ASP A 5 -21.46 -14.80 11.66
CA ASP A 5 -21.13 -15.37 10.35
C ASP A 5 -19.60 -15.54 10.19
N TRP A 6 -18.85 -14.55 10.65
CA TRP A 6 -17.39 -14.63 10.69
C TRP A 6 -16.91 -15.78 11.59
N VAL A 7 -17.45 -15.89 12.82
CA VAL A 7 -17.11 -16.97 13.75
C VAL A 7 -17.42 -18.34 13.14
N ALA A 8 -18.59 -18.48 12.53
CA ALA A 8 -18.98 -19.72 11.87
C ALA A 8 -18.05 -20.09 10.71
N ALA A 9 -17.70 -19.14 9.87
CA ALA A 9 -16.80 -19.36 8.72
C ALA A 9 -15.39 -19.79 9.18
N VAL A 10 -14.82 -19.11 10.18
CA VAL A 10 -13.49 -19.46 10.73
C VAL A 10 -13.53 -20.84 11.38
N THR A 11 -14.55 -21.13 12.18
CA THR A 11 -14.71 -22.45 12.84
C THR A 11 -14.84 -23.58 11.81
N HIS A 12 -15.62 -23.37 10.76
CA HIS A 12 -15.77 -24.33 9.68
C HIS A 12 -14.42 -24.57 8.99
N GLN A 13 -13.70 -23.51 8.63
CA GLN A 13 -12.40 -23.64 7.94
C GLN A 13 -11.34 -24.34 8.80
N LEU A 14 -11.30 -24.06 10.10
CA LEU A 14 -10.37 -24.71 11.03
C LEU A 14 -10.60 -26.23 11.13
N THR A 15 -11.85 -26.66 11.01
CA THR A 15 -12.19 -28.10 11.03
C THR A 15 -12.04 -28.77 9.67
N THR A 16 -11.92 -28.00 8.59
CA THR A 16 -11.75 -28.51 7.23
C THR A 16 -10.26 -28.57 6.84
N LEU A 17 -9.58 -27.44 6.90
CA LEU A 17 -8.15 -27.32 6.60
C LEU A 17 -7.61 -26.04 7.24
N GLY A 18 -6.91 -26.15 8.36
CA GLY A 18 -6.37 -25.01 9.09
C GLY A 18 -5.16 -24.36 8.48
N HIS A 19 -4.29 -25.16 7.83
CA HIS A 19 -3.07 -24.66 7.18
C HIS A 19 -2.56 -25.62 6.10
N THR A 20 -1.95 -25.04 5.07
CA THR A 20 -1.14 -25.76 4.09
C THR A 20 -0.04 -24.85 3.54
N SER A 21 0.92 -25.44 2.84
CA SER A 21 2.01 -24.70 2.20
C SER A 21 1.52 -23.94 0.96
N ASN A 22 2.20 -22.83 0.61
CA ASN A 22 1.98 -22.07 -0.63
C ASN A 22 2.28 -22.86 -1.92
N LEU A 23 2.71 -24.11 -1.80
CA LEU A 23 2.84 -25.04 -2.94
C LEU A 23 1.47 -25.55 -3.43
N TYR A 24 0.42 -25.36 -2.66
CA TYR A 24 -0.93 -25.85 -2.95
C TYR A 24 -1.92 -24.70 -3.04
N TYR A 25 -2.90 -24.85 -3.93
CA TYR A 25 -4.04 -23.96 -3.97
C TYR A 25 -5.08 -24.39 -2.94
N THR A 26 -5.62 -23.43 -2.20
CA THR A 26 -6.78 -23.64 -1.32
C THR A 26 -7.96 -22.85 -1.84
N GLU A 27 -9.15 -23.38 -1.62
CA GLU A 27 -10.38 -22.76 -2.12
C GLU A 27 -10.60 -21.35 -1.55
N PRO A 28 -10.52 -21.09 -0.23
CA PRO A 28 -10.73 -19.76 0.33
C PRO A 28 -9.74 -18.72 -0.22
N GLN A 29 -8.46 -19.08 -0.32
CA GLN A 29 -7.43 -18.18 -0.86
C GLN A 29 -7.71 -17.82 -2.32
N THR A 30 -8.08 -18.81 -3.13
CA THR A 30 -8.37 -18.61 -4.55
C THR A 30 -9.61 -17.77 -4.76
N GLN A 31 -10.66 -18.01 -3.98
CA GLN A 31 -11.90 -17.22 -4.02
C GLN A 31 -11.67 -15.77 -3.61
N LEU A 32 -10.90 -15.54 -2.52
CA LEU A 32 -10.57 -14.20 -2.08
C LEU A 32 -9.72 -13.45 -3.13
N ALA A 33 -8.71 -14.10 -3.71
CA ALA A 33 -7.91 -13.50 -4.77
C ALA A 33 -8.76 -13.09 -5.98
N LYS A 34 -9.68 -13.97 -6.41
CA LYS A 34 -10.62 -13.68 -7.49
C LYS A 34 -11.50 -12.47 -7.16
N LEU A 35 -12.12 -12.48 -5.99
CA LEU A 35 -12.98 -11.39 -5.54
C LEU A 35 -12.24 -10.05 -5.49
N LEU A 36 -11.02 -10.02 -4.94
CA LEU A 36 -10.21 -8.81 -4.88
C LEU A 36 -9.87 -8.31 -6.29
N CYS A 37 -9.46 -9.20 -7.21
CA CYS A 37 -9.19 -8.82 -8.59
C CYS A 37 -10.43 -8.24 -9.30
N GLU A 38 -11.58 -8.88 -9.14
CA GLU A 38 -12.84 -8.43 -9.74
C GLU A 38 -13.29 -7.06 -9.18
N ARG A 39 -13.10 -6.82 -7.88
CA ARG A 39 -13.52 -5.58 -7.23
C ARG A 39 -12.57 -4.41 -7.47
N THR A 40 -11.28 -4.66 -7.65
CA THR A 40 -10.26 -3.62 -7.82
C THR A 40 -9.81 -3.41 -9.25
N GLY A 41 -10.09 -4.33 -10.15
CA GLY A 41 -9.52 -4.35 -11.50
C GLY A 41 -8.05 -4.79 -11.55
N MET A 42 -7.44 -5.14 -10.40
CA MET A 42 -6.08 -5.68 -10.33
C MET A 42 -6.02 -7.07 -10.94
N LYS A 43 -4.86 -7.45 -11.45
CA LYS A 43 -4.68 -8.74 -12.14
C LYS A 43 -4.15 -9.86 -11.25
N LYS A 44 -3.55 -9.52 -10.12
CA LYS A 44 -2.88 -10.48 -9.22
C LYS A 44 -2.99 -10.02 -7.77
N VAL A 45 -2.97 -10.99 -6.87
CA VAL A 45 -2.93 -10.80 -5.42
C VAL A 45 -1.71 -11.54 -4.86
N PHE A 46 -1.02 -10.91 -3.94
CA PHE A 46 -0.01 -11.51 -3.08
C PHE A 46 -0.54 -11.50 -1.65
N PHE A 47 -0.52 -12.65 -0.98
CA PHE A 47 -0.92 -12.77 0.41
C PHE A 47 0.30 -12.74 1.34
N GLY A 48 0.27 -11.87 2.33
CA GLY A 48 1.22 -11.79 3.43
C GLY A 48 0.48 -11.88 4.77
N ASN A 49 1.21 -11.73 5.89
CA ASN A 49 0.63 -11.89 7.22
C ASN A 49 0.27 -10.56 7.88
N SER A 50 0.64 -9.44 7.28
CA SER A 50 0.43 -8.11 7.87
C SER A 50 0.46 -7.00 6.82
N GLY A 51 -0.04 -5.81 7.20
CA GLY A 51 0.09 -4.62 6.36
C GLY A 51 1.55 -4.23 6.08
N ALA A 52 2.45 -4.44 7.05
CA ALA A 52 3.88 -4.20 6.83
C ALA A 52 4.44 -5.14 5.75
N GLU A 53 4.09 -6.43 5.76
CA GLU A 53 4.52 -7.37 4.71
C GLU A 53 3.88 -7.07 3.36
N ALA A 54 2.63 -6.61 3.32
CA ALA A 54 2.00 -6.14 2.10
C ALA A 54 2.77 -4.94 1.51
N ASN A 55 3.15 -3.96 2.34
CA ASN A 55 3.96 -2.82 1.94
C ASN A 55 5.38 -3.24 1.54
N GLU A 56 6.03 -4.17 2.23
CA GLU A 56 7.32 -4.75 1.79
C GLU A 56 7.22 -5.35 0.37
N CYS A 57 6.12 -6.04 0.07
CA CYS A 57 5.89 -6.54 -1.28
C CYS A 57 5.76 -5.40 -2.29
N ALA A 58 4.98 -4.36 -1.98
CA ALA A 58 4.82 -3.18 -2.84
C ALA A 58 6.16 -2.48 -3.13
N LEU A 59 6.99 -2.25 -2.09
CA LEU A 59 8.33 -1.68 -2.22
C LEU A 59 9.24 -2.51 -3.14
N LYS A 60 9.20 -3.84 -2.98
CA LYS A 60 9.98 -4.78 -3.82
C LYS A 60 9.48 -4.80 -5.27
N VAL A 61 8.17 -4.75 -5.48
CA VAL A 61 7.58 -4.66 -6.83
C VAL A 61 8.04 -3.37 -7.53
N ALA A 62 7.98 -2.22 -6.84
CA ALA A 62 8.41 -0.95 -7.39
C ALA A 62 9.89 -0.95 -7.76
N ARG A 63 10.76 -1.44 -6.89
CA ARG A 63 12.21 -1.54 -7.19
C ARG A 63 12.50 -2.49 -8.34
N LYS A 64 11.84 -3.65 -8.39
CA LYS A 64 11.97 -4.58 -9.51
C LYS A 64 11.48 -3.97 -10.83
N TYR A 65 10.41 -3.19 -10.79
CA TYR A 65 9.90 -2.47 -11.96
C TYR A 65 10.90 -1.44 -12.49
N GLY A 66 11.50 -0.66 -11.58
CA GLY A 66 12.47 0.38 -11.92
C GLY A 66 13.88 -0.13 -12.29
N GLU A 67 14.20 -1.39 -11.98
CA GLU A 67 15.54 -1.97 -12.17
C GLU A 67 16.04 -1.83 -13.62
N LYS A 68 15.18 -2.05 -14.59
CA LYS A 68 15.49 -1.95 -16.03
C LYS A 68 16.07 -0.57 -16.46
N ASP A 69 15.68 0.49 -15.72
CA ASP A 69 16.04 1.88 -16.01
C ASP A 69 16.94 2.48 -14.89
N ASN A 70 17.48 1.65 -14.01
CA ASN A 70 18.26 2.07 -12.84
C ASN A 70 17.54 3.08 -11.94
N ARG A 71 16.23 2.87 -11.73
CA ARG A 71 15.38 3.64 -10.83
C ARG A 71 15.13 2.83 -9.56
N ASP A 72 15.50 3.33 -8.42
CA ASP A 72 15.45 2.64 -7.14
C ASP A 72 14.86 3.48 -6.00
N VAL A 73 14.51 4.73 -6.29
CA VAL A 73 13.94 5.64 -5.31
C VAL A 73 12.43 5.41 -5.17
N ILE A 74 11.99 5.28 -3.93
CA ILE A 74 10.58 5.27 -3.54
C ILE A 74 10.29 6.57 -2.81
N VAL A 75 9.26 7.27 -3.26
CA VAL A 75 8.78 8.50 -2.60
C VAL A 75 7.60 8.15 -1.72
N THR A 76 7.58 8.69 -0.51
CA THR A 76 6.45 8.63 0.42
C THR A 76 6.13 10.03 0.94
N LEU A 77 5.04 10.17 1.71
CA LEU A 77 4.64 11.46 2.23
C LEU A 77 5.19 11.69 3.64
N VAL A 78 5.56 12.93 3.94
CA VAL A 78 5.81 13.36 5.33
C VAL A 78 4.57 13.05 6.17
N ASN A 79 4.74 12.61 7.40
CA ASN A 79 3.71 12.13 8.34
C ASN A 79 3.02 10.82 7.94
N SER A 80 3.45 10.12 6.88
CA SER A 80 2.93 8.79 6.54
C SER A 80 3.32 7.72 7.57
N PHE A 81 2.59 6.59 7.52
CA PHE A 81 2.93 5.40 8.29
C PHE A 81 2.69 4.14 7.45
N HIS A 82 3.74 3.37 7.19
CA HIS A 82 3.69 2.21 6.30
C HIS A 82 4.09 0.88 6.95
N GLY A 83 4.49 0.90 8.20
CA GLY A 83 4.83 -0.32 8.96
C GLY A 83 6.07 -0.18 9.83
N ARG A 84 6.48 -1.30 10.45
CA ARG A 84 7.59 -1.34 11.41
C ARG A 84 8.70 -2.33 11.06
N THR A 85 8.66 -2.96 9.88
CA THR A 85 9.83 -3.65 9.34
C THR A 85 10.86 -2.63 8.88
N ILE A 86 12.12 -3.01 8.73
CA ILE A 86 13.19 -2.04 8.44
C ILE A 86 12.91 -1.22 7.16
N ALA A 87 12.40 -1.84 6.09
CA ALA A 87 12.13 -1.09 4.87
C ALA A 87 10.82 -0.29 4.96
N THR A 88 9.75 -0.81 5.54
CA THR A 88 8.52 -0.03 5.75
C THR A 88 8.69 1.07 6.78
N LEU A 89 9.58 0.88 7.75
CA LEU A 89 9.96 1.92 8.70
C LEU A 89 10.74 3.04 7.98
N ALA A 90 11.68 2.68 7.10
CA ALA A 90 12.34 3.65 6.21
C ALA A 90 11.38 4.35 5.25
N ALA A 91 10.24 3.75 4.89
CA ALA A 91 9.20 4.38 4.08
C ALA A 91 8.28 5.29 4.90
N THR A 92 8.23 5.13 6.22
CA THR A 92 7.40 5.91 7.13
C THR A 92 7.96 7.31 7.31
N GLY A 93 7.21 8.34 6.90
CA GLY A 93 7.66 9.73 6.88
C GLY A 93 7.56 10.46 8.23
N GLN A 94 7.94 9.79 9.32
CA GLN A 94 7.88 10.34 10.69
C GLN A 94 9.19 10.03 11.43
N ASP A 95 10.05 11.02 11.63
CA ASP A 95 11.39 10.88 12.21
C ASP A 95 11.41 10.18 13.56
N ARG A 96 10.39 10.42 14.40
CA ARG A 96 10.27 9.77 15.72
C ARG A 96 10.27 8.23 15.67
N PHE A 97 9.88 7.64 14.55
CA PHE A 97 9.88 6.18 14.38
C PHE A 97 11.24 5.67 13.87
N HIS A 98 12.11 6.54 13.41
CA HIS A 98 13.45 6.17 12.93
C HIS A 98 14.49 6.09 14.05
N GLU A 99 14.22 6.72 15.20
CA GLU A 99 15.15 6.73 16.34
C GLU A 99 15.51 5.31 16.76
N HIS A 100 16.82 5.07 16.96
CA HIS A 100 17.41 3.81 17.45
C HIS A 100 17.36 2.61 16.49
N PHE A 101 16.80 2.72 15.27
CA PHE A 101 16.62 1.59 14.36
C PHE A 101 17.46 1.64 13.07
N GLY A 102 18.30 2.66 12.91
CA GLY A 102 19.21 2.74 11.76
C GLY A 102 20.39 1.76 11.84
N PRO A 103 21.12 1.51 10.74
CA PRO A 103 20.95 2.17 9.45
C PRO A 103 19.78 1.62 8.62
N PHE A 104 19.12 2.51 7.88
CA PHE A 104 18.02 2.13 7.01
C PHE A 104 18.50 1.84 5.59
N PRO A 105 17.74 1.02 4.80
CA PRO A 105 18.01 0.85 3.39
C PRO A 105 17.87 2.18 2.64
N ALA A 106 18.80 2.43 1.73
CA ALA A 106 18.78 3.64 0.89
C ALA A 106 17.61 3.66 -0.10
N GLY A 107 17.38 4.82 -0.74
CA GLY A 107 16.41 4.97 -1.80
C GLY A 107 15.01 5.39 -1.35
N PHE A 108 14.84 5.86 -0.11
CA PHE A 108 13.59 6.49 0.33
C PHE A 108 13.73 8.02 0.35
N ARG A 109 12.67 8.69 -0.11
CA ARG A 109 12.56 10.16 -0.07
C ARG A 109 11.14 10.56 0.33
N TYR A 110 11.02 11.70 0.97
CA TYR A 110 9.75 12.20 1.47
C TYR A 110 9.38 13.52 0.82
N THR A 111 8.08 13.72 0.60
CA THR A 111 7.52 14.99 0.13
C THR A 111 6.34 15.39 1.01
N PRO A 112 6.09 16.70 1.23
CA PRO A 112 4.92 17.12 1.98
C PRO A 112 3.61 16.63 1.33
N ALA A 113 2.63 16.26 2.14
CA ALA A 113 1.28 16.01 1.66
C ALA A 113 0.62 17.31 1.18
N ASN A 114 -0.19 17.21 0.11
CA ASN A 114 -0.95 18.32 -0.46
C ASN A 114 -0.08 19.47 -1.04
N ASP A 115 1.21 19.24 -1.29
CA ASP A 115 2.14 20.17 -1.93
C ASP A 115 2.46 19.69 -3.35
N ILE A 116 1.68 20.15 -4.32
CA ILE A 116 1.85 19.76 -5.74
C ILE A 116 3.23 20.17 -6.29
N PRO A 117 3.73 21.41 -6.08
CA PRO A 117 5.07 21.79 -6.54
C PRO A 117 6.19 20.89 -6.00
N ALA A 118 6.16 20.55 -4.71
CA ALA A 118 7.14 19.65 -4.11
C ALA A 118 7.05 18.23 -4.69
N LEU A 119 5.83 17.73 -4.90
CA LEU A 119 5.60 16.42 -5.52
C LEU A 119 6.14 16.39 -6.96
N GLU A 120 5.86 17.40 -7.76
CA GLU A 120 6.34 17.51 -9.15
C GLU A 120 7.87 17.55 -9.21
N ALA A 121 8.49 18.34 -8.36
CA ALA A 121 9.95 18.45 -8.30
C ALA A 121 10.63 17.11 -7.97
N ILE A 122 10.10 16.35 -7.00
CA ILE A 122 10.71 15.09 -6.59
C ILE A 122 10.46 13.96 -7.61
N LEU A 123 9.27 13.87 -8.20
CA LEU A 123 8.94 12.82 -9.18
C LEU A 123 9.64 13.00 -10.53
N SER A 124 10.03 14.22 -10.87
CA SER A 124 10.73 14.54 -12.12
C SER A 124 12.22 14.23 -12.11
N THR A 125 12.76 13.67 -11.03
CA THR A 125 14.22 13.44 -10.90
C THR A 125 14.77 12.30 -11.77
N GLY A 126 13.91 11.50 -12.40
CA GLY A 126 14.30 10.35 -13.24
C GLY A 126 14.83 9.14 -12.47
N LYS A 127 14.78 9.15 -11.13
CA LYS A 127 15.26 8.05 -10.27
C LYS A 127 14.12 7.33 -9.53
N VAL A 128 12.91 7.88 -9.57
CA VAL A 128 11.78 7.36 -8.83
C VAL A 128 11.15 6.16 -9.54
N CYS A 129 10.95 5.07 -8.83
CA CYS A 129 10.26 3.87 -9.32
C CYS A 129 8.85 3.69 -8.73
N GLY A 130 8.55 4.32 -7.59
CA GLY A 130 7.24 4.23 -6.96
C GLY A 130 6.94 5.42 -6.06
N LEU A 131 5.68 5.81 -6.01
CA LEU A 131 5.09 6.72 -5.03
C LEU A 131 4.13 5.90 -4.17
N LEU A 132 4.38 5.83 -2.85
CA LEU A 132 3.50 5.16 -1.89
C LEU A 132 2.83 6.19 -1.00
N MET A 133 1.50 6.18 -0.94
CA MET A 133 0.73 7.15 -0.15
C MET A 133 -0.55 6.53 0.44
N GLU A 134 -0.99 7.08 1.56
CA GLU A 134 -2.29 6.83 2.16
C GLU A 134 -3.29 7.89 1.67
N MET A 135 -4.54 7.54 1.40
CA MET A 135 -5.58 8.55 1.05
C MET A 135 -5.97 9.41 2.25
N VAL A 136 -5.83 8.86 3.45
CA VAL A 136 -5.92 9.56 4.73
C VAL A 136 -4.77 9.09 5.59
N GLN A 137 -3.89 9.99 6.01
CA GLN A 137 -2.78 9.66 6.91
C GLN A 137 -3.32 9.40 8.31
N GLY A 138 -3.56 8.12 8.64
CA GLY A 138 -4.19 7.74 9.91
C GLY A 138 -3.31 8.05 11.12
N GLU A 139 -2.11 7.48 11.16
CA GLU A 139 -1.13 7.69 12.24
C GLU A 139 -0.56 9.12 12.27
N GLY A 140 -0.59 9.79 11.13
CA GLY A 140 -0.14 11.18 10.98
C GLY A 140 -1.09 12.23 11.58
N GLY A 141 -2.28 11.82 12.05
CA GLY A 141 -3.27 12.73 12.67
C GLY A 141 -4.62 12.76 11.98
N VAL A 142 -4.97 11.71 11.22
CA VAL A 142 -6.22 11.61 10.43
C VAL A 142 -6.32 12.77 9.41
N ILE A 143 -5.28 12.91 8.60
CA ILE A 143 -5.16 14.00 7.62
C ILE A 143 -5.54 13.48 6.24
N PRO A 144 -6.67 13.91 5.67
CA PRO A 144 -7.06 13.54 4.31
C PRO A 144 -6.17 14.23 3.27
N LEU A 145 -5.93 13.56 2.15
CA LEU A 145 -5.30 14.19 1.00
C LEU A 145 -6.34 14.97 0.18
N ASP A 146 -5.89 16.08 -0.39
CA ASP A 146 -6.70 16.87 -1.30
C ASP A 146 -6.95 16.11 -2.62
N PRO A 147 -8.20 16.09 -3.12
CA PRO A 147 -8.49 15.42 -4.38
C PRO A 147 -7.67 15.95 -5.58
N ALA A 148 -7.32 17.24 -5.58
CA ALA A 148 -6.47 17.81 -6.61
C ALA A 148 -5.05 17.26 -6.54
N PHE A 149 -4.49 17.12 -5.34
CA PHE A 149 -3.17 16.53 -5.12
C PHE A 149 -3.15 15.05 -5.55
N VAL A 150 -4.14 14.26 -5.17
CA VAL A 150 -4.22 12.83 -5.50
C VAL A 150 -4.30 12.61 -7.01
N ARG A 151 -5.15 13.37 -7.72
CA ARG A 151 -5.23 13.29 -9.19
C ARG A 151 -3.94 13.73 -9.87
N LYS A 152 -3.30 14.78 -9.35
CA LYS A 152 -2.00 15.24 -9.89
C LYS A 152 -0.89 14.20 -9.64
N ALA A 153 -0.93 13.51 -8.50
CA ALA A 153 -0.01 12.41 -8.23
C ALA A 153 -0.14 11.28 -9.25
N GLU A 154 -1.37 10.87 -9.59
CA GLU A 154 -1.60 9.88 -10.65
C GLU A 154 -1.08 10.36 -12.02
N GLU A 155 -1.40 11.59 -12.40
CA GLU A 155 -0.93 12.20 -13.66
C GLU A 155 0.61 12.17 -13.75
N LEU A 156 1.30 12.63 -12.70
CA LEU A 156 2.76 12.67 -12.63
C LEU A 156 3.38 11.27 -12.63
N CYS A 157 2.79 10.32 -11.93
CA CYS A 157 3.24 8.93 -11.94
C CYS A 157 3.17 8.34 -13.34
N ARG A 158 2.05 8.52 -14.03
CA ARG A 158 1.88 8.05 -15.42
C ARG A 158 2.86 8.73 -16.38
N ALA A 159 3.04 10.04 -16.27
CA ALA A 159 3.93 10.81 -17.16
C ALA A 159 5.40 10.42 -17.02
N ASN A 160 5.82 9.96 -15.83
CA ASN A 160 7.20 9.61 -15.52
C ASN A 160 7.44 8.08 -15.40
N ASP A 161 6.49 7.24 -15.78
CA ASP A 161 6.56 5.76 -15.66
C ASP A 161 6.88 5.30 -14.21
N ILE A 162 6.22 5.90 -13.23
CA ILE A 162 6.35 5.62 -11.80
C ILE A 162 5.13 4.83 -11.34
N LEU A 163 5.32 3.76 -10.56
CA LEU A 163 4.20 3.03 -9.99
C LEU A 163 3.50 3.86 -8.92
N LEU A 164 2.20 4.10 -9.11
CA LEU A 164 1.33 4.66 -8.09
C LEU A 164 0.89 3.54 -7.14
N MET A 165 1.32 3.60 -5.90
CA MET A 165 1.02 2.62 -4.87
C MET A 165 0.19 3.26 -3.77
N VAL A 166 -0.93 2.65 -3.41
CA VAL A 166 -1.83 3.16 -2.38
C VAL A 166 -1.87 2.21 -1.19
N ASP A 167 -1.54 2.73 -0.02
CA ASP A 167 -1.63 2.03 1.24
C ASP A 167 -3.05 2.16 1.81
N GLU A 168 -3.84 1.12 1.64
CA GLU A 168 -5.20 0.99 2.13
C GLU A 168 -5.30 0.11 3.40
N VAL A 169 -4.18 -0.11 4.08
CA VAL A 169 -4.14 -0.92 5.30
C VAL A 169 -5.06 -0.35 6.38
N GLN A 170 -5.15 0.98 6.49
CA GLN A 170 -6.04 1.61 7.46
C GLN A 170 -7.32 2.18 6.83
N THR A 171 -7.27 2.67 5.62
CA THR A 171 -8.38 3.35 4.94
C THR A 171 -9.31 2.40 4.19
N GLY A 172 -8.85 1.19 3.87
CA GLY A 172 -9.59 0.21 3.10
C GLY A 172 -10.66 -0.57 3.88
N ASN A 173 -11.22 -1.55 3.21
CA ASN A 173 -12.19 -2.50 3.75
C ASN A 173 -13.45 -1.84 4.34
N GLY A 174 -13.94 -0.80 3.66
CA GLY A 174 -15.17 -0.08 4.04
C GLY A 174 -14.97 1.03 5.07
N ARG A 175 -13.74 1.26 5.58
CA ARG A 175 -13.48 2.23 6.65
C ARG A 175 -13.94 3.65 6.31
N THR A 176 -13.84 4.06 5.05
CA THR A 176 -14.15 5.41 4.57
C THR A 176 -15.46 5.48 3.78
N GLY A 177 -16.21 4.36 3.70
CA GLY A 177 -17.52 4.29 3.03
C GLY A 177 -17.50 3.62 1.65
N THR A 178 -16.32 3.44 1.05
CA THR A 178 -16.09 2.62 -0.16
C THR A 178 -15.23 1.40 0.21
N LEU A 179 -15.12 0.41 -0.67
CA LEU A 179 -14.25 -0.73 -0.40
C LEU A 179 -12.81 -0.25 -0.14
N TYR A 180 -12.31 0.62 -1.01
CA TYR A 180 -11.03 1.31 -0.82
C TYR A 180 -11.20 2.82 -0.97
N ALA A 181 -10.46 3.61 -0.17
CA ALA A 181 -10.60 5.05 -0.16
C ALA A 181 -10.23 5.71 -1.50
N TYR A 182 -9.28 5.14 -2.26
CA TYR A 182 -8.87 5.69 -3.56
C TYR A 182 -10.02 5.75 -4.58
N GLU A 183 -11.06 4.93 -4.44
CA GLU A 183 -12.24 4.93 -5.32
C GLU A 183 -12.94 6.30 -5.29
N GLN A 184 -12.93 6.99 -4.14
CA GLN A 184 -13.55 8.31 -3.97
C GLN A 184 -12.82 9.42 -4.73
N PHE A 185 -11.57 9.18 -5.11
CA PHE A 185 -10.73 10.15 -5.85
C PHE A 185 -10.78 9.92 -7.36
N GLY A 186 -11.33 8.79 -7.82
CA GLY A 186 -11.42 8.41 -9.22
C GLY A 186 -10.08 8.10 -9.86
N ILE A 187 -9.10 7.66 -9.08
CA ILE A 187 -7.76 7.25 -9.54
C ILE A 187 -7.67 5.73 -9.72
N HIS A 188 -6.65 5.29 -10.45
CA HIS A 188 -6.38 3.88 -10.73
C HIS A 188 -4.94 3.55 -10.35
N PRO A 189 -4.66 3.18 -9.10
CA PRO A 189 -3.32 2.81 -8.65
C PRO A 189 -2.84 1.53 -9.32
N ASP A 190 -1.51 1.40 -9.45
CA ASP A 190 -0.87 0.18 -9.98
C ASP A 190 -0.76 -0.90 -8.91
N VAL A 191 -0.64 -0.49 -7.64
CA VAL A 191 -0.53 -1.38 -6.48
C VAL A 191 -1.43 -0.86 -5.36
N VAL A 192 -2.19 -1.77 -4.74
CA VAL A 192 -2.96 -1.49 -3.53
C VAL A 192 -2.53 -2.46 -2.45
N THR A 193 -2.17 -1.95 -1.28
CA THR A 193 -1.89 -2.78 -0.10
C THR A 193 -3.04 -2.71 0.88
N THR A 194 -3.44 -3.84 1.44
CA THR A 194 -4.57 -3.93 2.36
C THR A 194 -4.27 -4.92 3.50
N ALA A 195 -4.90 -4.73 4.63
CA ALA A 195 -4.81 -5.59 5.82
C ALA A 195 -5.90 -5.19 6.83
N LYS A 196 -5.63 -5.34 8.13
CA LYS A 196 -6.54 -4.97 9.24
C LYS A 196 -7.95 -5.54 9.04
N GLY A 197 -8.87 -4.74 8.49
CA GLY A 197 -10.26 -5.13 8.31
C GLY A 197 -10.53 -6.15 7.19
N LEU A 198 -9.50 -6.62 6.48
CA LEU A 198 -9.66 -7.63 5.44
C LEU A 198 -9.91 -9.03 6.05
N ALA A 199 -9.28 -9.32 7.20
CA ALA A 199 -9.39 -10.62 7.89
C ALA A 199 -9.18 -10.47 9.41
#